data_34ea1a1ebcf2617b6ec3397324184ff5
#
_entry.id   34ea1a1ebcf2617b6ec3397324184ff5
#
_cell.length_a   1.000
_cell.length_b   1.000
_cell.length_c   1.000
_cell.angle_alpha   90.00
_cell.angle_beta   90.00
_cell.angle_gamma   90.00
#
_symmetry.space_group_name_H-M   'P 1'
#
loop_
_entity.id
_entity.type
_entity.pdbx_description
1 polymer ?
#
loop_
_entity_poly.entity_id
_entity_poly.type
_entity_poly.pdbx_seq_one_letter_code
_entity_poly.pdbx_strand_id
1 'polypeptide(L)'
;MMFLKKILFFLLLPSFVFSQEKVTISGIISDTNSNETLIGVSVYVAELNIGTYTNEYGFYSITLPKGNYTILTSYIGFETLSEKIEINQNVKKNFSLKESKQELKEVVITSNIYKNNVKKPEMSVNKLSVNTIKQMPAILGETDLIKSILTLPGVTNAGEGQSGFNVRGGAADQNLVLLDEATIYNTSHLFGFFSVFNTDAIKDIKLYKGGIPSRFGGRVASVLEIYQKDGNSSDFHMNGGIGIISSRLLAEGPIIKNKGSFLFAGRSSYAHLFLKLTDNKNSAYFYDLNTKLSYKLNENNNLYLSGYFGRDVFSLNESFMNTYGNSVFNLRWNHLFSDKLFSNLSLIYSDYYYGLTLDFIGFNWDSGIKNYNLKYDFKHYVSDKTKLYYGVNAIYHDFNPGKIEPTNSSSGINPDQLAKKYAFEPSAYIDVEQQITDKLSINYGIRYSKFYRLGNEEINIYANNQAVTYNPDFDIY
;
A
#
# COMPACT_ATOMS: atom_id res chain seq x y z
N MET A 1 44.95 -41.82 28.97
CA MET A 1 45.23 -40.46 28.44
C MET A 1 45.69 -40.41 26.99
N MET A 2 46.15 -41.50 26.38
CA MET A 2 46.59 -41.55 24.97
C MET A 2 45.44 -41.75 23.96
N PHE A 3 44.31 -42.32 24.37
CA PHE A 3 43.13 -42.54 23.51
C PHE A 3 42.34 -41.27 23.25
N LEU A 4 42.25 -40.37 24.20
CA LEU A 4 41.52 -39.08 24.09
C LEU A 4 42.24 -38.11 23.12
N LYS A 5 43.56 -38.14 23.02
CA LYS A 5 44.35 -37.32 22.10
C LYS A 5 44.19 -37.75 20.65
N LYS A 6 43.90 -39.03 20.38
CA LYS A 6 43.67 -39.54 19.02
C LYS A 6 42.26 -39.22 18.52
N ILE A 7 41.25 -39.10 19.40
CA ILE A 7 39.88 -38.68 19.05
C ILE A 7 39.85 -37.20 18.75
N LEU A 8 40.64 -36.39 19.46
CA LEU A 8 40.67 -34.91 19.21
C LEU A 8 41.38 -34.59 17.85
N PHE A 9 42.29 -35.43 17.40
CA PHE A 9 42.97 -35.25 16.09
C PHE A 9 42.07 -35.61 14.90
N PHE A 10 41.11 -36.52 15.10
CA PHE A 10 40.14 -36.90 14.05
C PHE A 10 38.99 -35.88 13.89
N LEU A 11 38.74 -35.05 14.90
CA LEU A 11 37.78 -33.94 14.86
C LEU A 11 38.31 -32.67 14.19
N LEU A 12 39.60 -32.62 13.85
CA LEU A 12 40.27 -31.51 13.18
C LEU A 12 40.62 -31.79 11.69
N LEU A 13 39.98 -32.82 11.08
CA LEU A 13 40.01 -32.91 9.63
C LEU A 13 39.19 -31.74 9.07
N PRO A 14 39.82 -30.76 8.37
CA PRO A 14 39.06 -29.74 7.68
C PRO A 14 38.21 -30.45 6.64
N SER A 15 36.92 -30.46 6.84
CA SER A 15 35.97 -30.76 5.77
C SER A 15 36.26 -29.72 4.70
N PHE A 16 36.98 -30.07 3.65
CA PHE A 16 37.00 -29.29 2.42
C PHE A 16 35.58 -29.31 1.86
N VAL A 17 34.72 -28.47 2.38
CA VAL A 17 33.47 -28.15 1.75
C VAL A 17 33.88 -27.42 0.47
N PHE A 18 33.85 -28.13 -0.66
CA PHE A 18 33.88 -27.48 -1.96
C PHE A 18 32.64 -26.58 -2.04
N SER A 19 32.79 -25.33 -1.58
CA SER A 19 31.77 -24.31 -1.79
C SER A 19 31.73 -24.09 -3.28
N GLN A 20 30.70 -24.59 -3.95
CA GLN A 20 30.44 -24.24 -5.33
C GLN A 20 30.33 -22.73 -5.41
N GLU A 21 31.09 -22.11 -6.32
CA GLU A 21 31.07 -20.68 -6.53
C GLU A 21 29.66 -20.26 -6.94
N LYS A 22 28.99 -19.44 -6.07
CA LYS A 22 27.63 -18.96 -6.30
C LYS A 22 27.66 -17.63 -7.02
N VAL A 23 26.77 -17.47 -7.96
CA VAL A 23 26.54 -16.24 -8.74
C VAL A 23 25.10 -15.79 -8.59
N THR A 24 24.85 -14.52 -8.87
CA THR A 24 23.52 -13.93 -8.70
C THR A 24 22.96 -13.49 -10.06
N ILE A 25 21.71 -13.89 -10.33
CA ILE A 25 20.91 -13.31 -11.39
C ILE A 25 19.90 -12.35 -10.74
N SER A 26 19.86 -11.12 -11.22
CA SER A 26 18.96 -10.07 -10.71
C SER A 26 18.39 -9.25 -11.87
N GLY A 27 17.29 -8.56 -11.63
CA GLY A 27 16.69 -7.71 -12.66
C GLY A 27 15.29 -7.23 -12.29
N ILE A 28 14.65 -6.60 -13.26
CA ILE A 28 13.29 -6.08 -13.16
C ILE A 28 12.40 -6.87 -14.11
N ILE A 29 11.18 -7.16 -13.69
CA ILE A 29 10.16 -7.78 -14.54
C ILE A 29 9.07 -6.75 -14.80
N SER A 30 8.74 -6.57 -16.09
CA SER A 30 7.75 -5.60 -16.55
C SER A 30 6.75 -6.21 -17.53
N ASP A 31 5.65 -5.52 -17.76
CA ASP A 31 4.72 -5.80 -18.84
C ASP A 31 5.33 -5.36 -20.18
N THR A 32 5.18 -6.16 -21.20
CA THR A 32 5.69 -5.89 -22.56
C THR A 32 5.03 -4.69 -23.21
N ASN A 33 3.74 -4.44 -22.93
CA ASN A 33 2.96 -3.40 -23.60
C ASN A 33 3.16 -2.02 -22.98
N SER A 34 3.17 -1.96 -21.63
CA SER A 34 3.22 -0.69 -20.89
C SER A 34 4.61 -0.36 -20.34
N ASN A 35 5.52 -1.35 -20.28
CA ASN A 35 6.77 -1.35 -19.51
C ASN A 35 6.57 -1.13 -17.99
N GLU A 36 5.35 -1.24 -17.51
CA GLU A 36 5.04 -1.16 -16.08
C GLU A 36 5.67 -2.34 -15.35
N THR A 37 6.29 -2.08 -14.20
CA THR A 37 6.93 -3.14 -13.39
C THR A 37 5.88 -4.04 -12.77
N LEU A 38 6.11 -5.35 -12.72
CA LEU A 38 5.15 -6.33 -12.21
C LEU A 38 5.50 -6.80 -10.79
N ILE A 39 4.52 -6.71 -9.87
CA ILE A 39 4.66 -7.02 -8.45
C ILE A 39 4.31 -8.48 -8.19
N GLY A 40 5.22 -9.23 -7.52
CA GLY A 40 4.94 -10.60 -7.08
C GLY A 40 5.00 -11.64 -8.18
N VAL A 41 5.68 -11.36 -9.30
CA VAL A 41 5.98 -12.33 -10.36
C VAL A 41 6.87 -13.44 -9.78
N SER A 42 6.50 -14.70 -10.01
CA SER A 42 7.32 -15.85 -9.67
C SER A 42 8.47 -15.99 -10.65
N VAL A 43 9.70 -16.10 -10.13
CA VAL A 43 10.93 -16.44 -10.88
C VAL A 43 11.43 -17.75 -10.34
N TYR A 44 11.38 -18.78 -11.13
CA TYR A 44 11.66 -20.15 -10.74
C TYR A 44 12.76 -20.78 -11.61
N VAL A 45 13.71 -21.46 -10.98
CA VAL A 45 14.82 -22.19 -11.62
C VAL A 45 14.49 -23.68 -11.61
N ALA A 46 14.17 -24.22 -12.78
CA ALA A 46 13.60 -25.55 -12.90
C ALA A 46 14.54 -26.66 -12.41
N GLU A 47 15.83 -26.59 -12.77
CA GLU A 47 16.86 -27.62 -12.47
C GLU A 47 17.18 -27.69 -10.96
N LEU A 48 17.07 -26.58 -10.25
CA LEU A 48 17.40 -26.49 -8.83
C LEU A 48 16.19 -26.55 -7.91
N ASN A 49 14.99 -26.46 -8.47
CA ASN A 49 13.73 -26.37 -7.72
C ASN A 49 13.72 -25.22 -6.67
N ILE A 50 14.38 -24.10 -7.02
CA ILE A 50 14.44 -22.90 -6.19
C ILE A 50 13.79 -21.73 -6.92
N GLY A 51 13.39 -20.70 -6.18
CA GLY A 51 12.83 -19.52 -6.81
C GLY A 51 12.68 -18.34 -5.86
N THR A 52 12.32 -17.22 -6.47
CA THR A 52 12.04 -15.98 -5.80
C THR A 52 10.80 -15.32 -6.42
N TYR A 53 10.43 -14.16 -5.94
CA TYR A 53 9.37 -13.35 -6.55
C TYR A 53 9.79 -11.89 -6.57
N THR A 54 9.22 -11.13 -7.51
CA THR A 54 9.48 -9.70 -7.59
C THR A 54 8.92 -8.98 -6.38
N ASN A 55 9.64 -7.94 -5.93
CA ASN A 55 9.20 -7.05 -4.87
C ASN A 55 8.10 -6.09 -5.40
N GLU A 56 7.71 -5.14 -4.57
CA GLU A 56 6.71 -4.11 -4.86
C GLU A 56 7.10 -3.18 -6.02
N TYR A 57 8.34 -3.28 -6.50
CA TYR A 57 8.92 -2.46 -7.57
C TYR A 57 9.39 -3.30 -8.77
N GLY A 58 8.95 -4.57 -8.84
CA GLY A 58 9.29 -5.47 -9.93
C GLY A 58 10.71 -6.04 -9.88
N PHE A 59 11.52 -5.74 -8.85
CA PHE A 59 12.89 -6.25 -8.73
C PHE A 59 12.91 -7.66 -8.15
N TYR A 60 13.76 -8.53 -8.71
CA TYR A 60 14.05 -9.87 -8.20
C TYR A 60 15.56 -10.08 -8.09
N SER A 61 15.96 -11.00 -7.23
CA SER A 61 17.33 -11.49 -7.11
C SER A 61 17.32 -12.92 -6.63
N ILE A 62 18.15 -13.78 -7.27
CA ILE A 62 18.33 -15.18 -6.91
C ILE A 62 19.80 -15.54 -7.04
N THR A 63 20.36 -16.20 -6.01
CA THR A 63 21.75 -16.66 -5.97
C THR A 63 21.79 -18.17 -6.17
N LEU A 64 22.61 -18.64 -7.11
CA LEU A 64 22.67 -20.05 -7.49
C LEU A 64 24.11 -20.45 -7.91
N PRO A 65 24.47 -21.73 -7.95
CA PRO A 65 25.74 -22.19 -8.51
C PRO A 65 25.90 -21.79 -9.98
N LYS A 66 27.13 -21.74 -10.49
CA LYS A 66 27.37 -21.57 -11.93
C LYS A 66 26.77 -22.73 -12.71
N GLY A 67 26.20 -22.47 -13.89
CA GLY A 67 25.59 -23.51 -14.73
C GLY A 67 24.63 -23.00 -15.79
N ASN A 68 23.99 -23.93 -16.47
CA ASN A 68 22.93 -23.68 -17.45
C ASN A 68 21.58 -23.95 -16.79
N TYR A 69 20.66 -22.98 -16.84
CA TYR A 69 19.39 -23.05 -16.15
C TYR A 69 18.23 -22.60 -17.04
N THR A 70 17.08 -23.22 -16.81
CA THR A 70 15.82 -22.79 -17.39
C THR A 70 15.09 -21.91 -16.35
N ILE A 71 15.01 -20.63 -16.64
CA ILE A 71 14.28 -19.66 -15.80
C ILE A 71 12.84 -19.58 -16.28
N LEU A 72 11.90 -19.87 -15.39
CA LEU A 72 10.47 -19.74 -15.62
C LEU A 72 9.98 -18.50 -14.89
N THR A 73 9.38 -17.57 -15.62
CA THR A 73 8.70 -16.40 -15.02
C THR A 73 7.21 -16.51 -15.26
N SER A 74 6.42 -16.45 -14.19
CA SER A 74 4.96 -16.62 -14.26
C SER A 74 4.22 -15.60 -13.37
N TYR A 75 3.12 -15.07 -13.89
CA TYR A 75 2.24 -14.14 -13.20
C TYR A 75 0.79 -14.34 -13.66
N ILE A 76 -0.17 -14.13 -12.74
CA ILE A 76 -1.60 -14.30 -13.04
C ILE A 76 -2.02 -13.27 -14.09
N GLY A 77 -2.67 -13.72 -15.16
CA GLY A 77 -3.09 -12.86 -16.28
C GLY A 77 -2.02 -12.65 -17.36
N PHE A 78 -0.84 -13.27 -17.21
CA PHE A 78 0.26 -13.18 -18.17
C PHE A 78 0.68 -14.55 -18.72
N GLU A 79 1.25 -14.56 -19.91
CA GLU A 79 1.85 -15.75 -20.48
C GLU A 79 3.12 -16.13 -19.72
N THR A 80 3.30 -17.40 -19.39
CA THR A 80 4.52 -17.88 -18.74
C THR A 80 5.69 -17.82 -19.71
N LEU A 81 6.76 -17.10 -19.35
CA LEU A 81 7.99 -17.04 -20.13
C LEU A 81 8.97 -18.09 -19.61
N SER A 82 9.56 -18.86 -20.53
CA SER A 82 10.61 -19.84 -20.26
C SER A 82 11.86 -19.50 -21.07
N GLU A 83 12.99 -19.26 -20.41
CA GLU A 83 14.24 -18.89 -21.06
C GLU A 83 15.40 -19.70 -20.50
N LYS A 84 16.23 -20.28 -21.39
CA LYS A 84 17.49 -20.98 -21.01
C LYS A 84 18.63 -19.97 -20.96
N ILE A 85 19.32 -19.92 -19.83
CA ILE A 85 20.37 -18.95 -19.57
C ILE A 85 21.59 -19.66 -18.99
N GLU A 86 22.76 -19.38 -19.57
CA GLU A 86 24.05 -19.77 -19.00
C GLU A 86 24.51 -18.70 -18.00
N ILE A 87 24.77 -19.11 -16.75
CA ILE A 87 25.09 -18.20 -15.65
C ILE A 87 26.45 -18.58 -15.07
N ASN A 88 27.49 -17.90 -15.54
CA ASN A 88 28.88 -18.12 -15.12
C ASN A 88 29.44 -16.99 -14.25
N GLN A 89 28.72 -15.87 -14.17
CA GLN A 89 29.04 -14.70 -13.36
C GLN A 89 27.75 -14.00 -12.93
N ASN A 90 27.82 -12.95 -12.11
CA ASN A 90 26.66 -12.15 -11.80
C ASN A 90 26.07 -11.53 -13.07
N VAL A 91 24.76 -11.70 -13.27
CA VAL A 91 24.06 -11.27 -14.48
C VAL A 91 22.85 -10.41 -14.10
N LYS A 92 22.74 -9.24 -14.72
CA LYS A 92 21.50 -8.46 -14.71
C LYS A 92 20.65 -8.86 -15.89
N LYS A 93 19.47 -9.44 -15.62
CA LYS A 93 18.53 -9.90 -16.63
C LYS A 93 17.13 -9.38 -16.34
N ASN A 94 16.62 -8.53 -17.19
CA ASN A 94 15.24 -8.08 -17.15
C ASN A 94 14.38 -9.03 -18.01
N PHE A 95 13.13 -9.26 -17.55
CA PHE A 95 12.14 -10.02 -18.31
C PHE A 95 10.94 -9.12 -18.59
N SER A 96 10.33 -9.31 -19.77
CA SER A 96 9.08 -8.68 -20.13
C SER A 96 8.03 -9.75 -20.36
N LEU A 97 6.92 -9.69 -19.64
CA LEU A 97 5.82 -10.63 -19.74
C LEU A 97 4.70 -10.02 -20.60
N LYS A 98 4.09 -10.87 -21.42
CA LYS A 98 2.97 -10.49 -22.26
C LYS A 98 1.67 -10.88 -21.60
N GLU A 99 0.68 -9.98 -21.61
CA GLU A 99 -0.65 -10.30 -21.12
C GLU A 99 -1.27 -11.47 -21.89
N SER A 100 -1.86 -12.40 -21.14
CA SER A 100 -2.58 -13.52 -21.73
C SER A 100 -3.95 -13.03 -22.26
N LYS A 101 -4.18 -13.18 -23.54
CA LYS A 101 -5.49 -12.89 -24.17
C LYS A 101 -6.55 -13.97 -23.94
N GLN A 102 -6.20 -15.03 -23.19
CA GLN A 102 -7.19 -16.05 -22.87
C GLN A 102 -8.20 -15.48 -21.88
N GLU A 103 -9.40 -15.20 -22.36
CA GLU A 103 -10.59 -15.22 -21.52
C GLU A 103 -10.55 -16.47 -20.66
N LEU A 104 -10.90 -16.34 -19.38
CA LEU A 104 -10.99 -17.42 -18.41
C LEU A 104 -11.89 -18.55 -18.92
N LYS A 105 -11.41 -19.35 -19.88
CA LYS A 105 -11.86 -20.73 -19.99
C LYS A 105 -11.47 -21.37 -18.68
N GLU A 106 -12.46 -21.96 -18.04
CA GLU A 106 -12.37 -22.80 -16.85
C GLU A 106 -10.91 -23.22 -16.58
N VAL A 107 -10.30 -22.63 -15.55
CA VAL A 107 -8.92 -22.96 -15.19
C VAL A 107 -8.97 -24.40 -14.78
N VAL A 108 -8.74 -25.30 -15.73
CA VAL A 108 -8.37 -26.68 -15.44
C VAL A 108 -7.06 -26.57 -14.70
N ILE A 109 -7.15 -26.58 -13.39
CA ILE A 109 -6.02 -26.57 -12.46
C ILE A 109 -5.29 -27.89 -12.69
N THR A 110 -4.44 -27.93 -13.71
CA THR A 110 -3.52 -29.05 -13.85
C THR A 110 -2.53 -28.92 -12.70
N SER A 111 -2.42 -29.98 -11.91
CA SER A 111 -1.56 -30.08 -10.72
C SER A 111 -0.09 -29.67 -10.94
N ASN A 112 0.33 -29.48 -12.19
CA ASN A 112 1.67 -29.09 -12.59
C ASN A 112 1.92 -27.57 -12.48
N ILE A 113 0.90 -26.72 -12.59
CA ILE A 113 1.07 -25.26 -12.44
C ILE A 113 1.37 -24.89 -10.98
N TYR A 114 0.82 -25.65 -10.02
CA TYR A 114 1.12 -25.44 -8.60
C TYR A 114 2.51 -25.89 -8.16
N LYS A 115 3.16 -26.80 -8.90
CA LYS A 115 4.51 -27.28 -8.55
C LYS A 115 5.59 -26.24 -8.81
N ASN A 116 5.35 -25.30 -9.73
CA ASN A 116 6.32 -24.31 -10.17
C ASN A 116 6.15 -22.94 -9.48
N ASN A 117 5.16 -22.78 -8.59
CA ASN A 117 4.99 -21.54 -7.84
C ASN A 117 5.90 -21.52 -6.61
N VAL A 118 6.71 -20.49 -6.51
CA VAL A 118 7.49 -20.22 -5.30
C VAL A 118 6.52 -20.00 -4.13
N LYS A 119 6.61 -20.81 -3.09
CA LYS A 119 5.79 -20.66 -1.89
C LYS A 119 6.31 -19.50 -1.07
N LYS A 120 5.48 -18.46 -0.90
CA LYS A 120 5.71 -17.41 0.08
C LYS A 120 5.23 -17.86 1.45
N PRO A 121 5.98 -17.64 2.53
CA PRO A 121 5.52 -17.86 3.89
C PRO A 121 4.61 -16.68 4.35
N GLU A 122 3.59 -16.36 3.54
CA GLU A 122 2.59 -15.34 3.83
C GLU A 122 1.35 -16.03 4.42
N MET A 123 0.93 -15.61 5.62
CA MET A 123 -0.25 -16.16 6.29
C MET A 123 -1.33 -15.08 6.43
N SER A 124 -2.57 -15.42 6.08
CA SER A 124 -3.72 -14.51 6.17
C SER A 124 -3.61 -13.25 5.29
N VAL A 125 -2.91 -13.35 4.15
CA VAL A 125 -2.78 -12.30 3.16
C VAL A 125 -3.70 -12.62 1.96
N ASN A 126 -4.55 -11.67 1.60
CA ASN A 126 -5.36 -11.74 0.38
C ASN A 126 -4.81 -10.76 -0.65
N LYS A 127 -4.51 -11.26 -1.84
CA LYS A 127 -4.21 -10.45 -3.02
C LYS A 127 -5.43 -10.41 -3.90
N LEU A 128 -5.83 -9.22 -4.31
CA LEU A 128 -6.93 -9.03 -5.24
C LEU A 128 -6.37 -8.46 -6.55
N SER A 129 -6.62 -9.16 -7.65
CA SER A 129 -6.30 -8.60 -8.94
C SER A 129 -7.34 -7.54 -9.32
N VAL A 130 -6.89 -6.48 -9.95
CA VAL A 130 -7.78 -5.42 -10.48
C VAL A 130 -8.77 -6.01 -11.49
N ASN A 131 -8.34 -6.99 -12.29
CA ASN A 131 -9.22 -7.68 -13.25
C ASN A 131 -10.36 -8.42 -12.54
N THR A 132 -10.09 -9.08 -11.40
CA THR A 132 -11.13 -9.72 -10.59
C THR A 132 -12.13 -8.68 -10.06
N ILE A 133 -11.66 -7.53 -9.60
CA ILE A 133 -12.52 -6.44 -9.11
C ILE A 133 -13.40 -5.90 -10.24
N LYS A 134 -12.83 -5.69 -11.43
CA LYS A 134 -13.56 -5.20 -12.61
C LYS A 134 -14.64 -6.18 -13.10
N GLN A 135 -14.54 -7.46 -12.78
CA GLN A 135 -15.55 -8.49 -13.09
C GLN A 135 -16.68 -8.59 -12.04
N MET A 136 -16.50 -7.98 -10.87
CA MET A 136 -17.56 -7.94 -9.85
C MET A 136 -18.71 -7.02 -10.28
N PRO A 137 -19.93 -7.27 -9.81
CA PRO A 137 -21.07 -6.43 -10.13
C PRO A 137 -20.80 -4.97 -9.75
N ALA A 138 -20.92 -4.09 -10.74
CA ALA A 138 -20.78 -2.65 -10.54
C ALA A 138 -21.99 -2.10 -9.79
N ILE A 139 -21.76 -1.25 -8.80
CA ILE A 139 -22.82 -0.54 -8.09
C ILE A 139 -22.87 0.88 -8.66
N LEU A 140 -24.04 1.30 -9.12
CA LEU A 140 -24.24 2.61 -9.74
C LEU A 140 -23.29 2.89 -10.93
N GLY A 141 -22.85 1.81 -11.61
CA GLY A 141 -21.97 1.90 -12.78
C GLY A 141 -20.48 1.93 -12.48
N GLU A 142 -20.07 1.81 -11.21
CA GLU A 142 -18.66 1.74 -10.82
C GLU A 142 -18.32 0.45 -10.06
N THR A 143 -17.17 -0.11 -10.39
CA THR A 143 -16.57 -1.20 -9.62
C THR A 143 -15.88 -0.62 -8.37
N ASP A 144 -16.10 -1.22 -7.21
CA ASP A 144 -15.67 -0.68 -5.94
C ASP A 144 -14.71 -1.63 -5.22
N LEU A 145 -13.51 -1.11 -4.90
CA LEU A 145 -12.47 -1.87 -4.24
C LEU A 145 -12.88 -2.28 -2.81
N ILE A 146 -13.41 -1.34 -2.02
CA ILE A 146 -13.80 -1.63 -0.63
C ILE A 146 -14.92 -2.66 -0.60
N LYS A 147 -15.92 -2.54 -1.47
CA LYS A 147 -16.98 -3.54 -1.58
C LYS A 147 -16.45 -4.90 -2.02
N SER A 148 -15.43 -4.92 -2.86
CA SER A 148 -14.78 -6.18 -3.26
C SER A 148 -14.07 -6.86 -2.09
N ILE A 149 -13.40 -6.13 -1.21
CA ILE A 149 -12.76 -6.73 -0.03
C ILE A 149 -13.77 -7.19 1.04
N LEU A 150 -14.99 -6.61 1.08
CA LEU A 150 -16.06 -7.09 1.97
C LEU A 150 -16.54 -8.50 1.64
N THR A 151 -16.26 -9.02 0.43
CA THR A 151 -16.55 -10.42 0.07
C THR A 151 -15.57 -11.42 0.67
N LEU A 152 -14.45 -10.94 1.23
CA LEU A 152 -13.41 -11.81 1.78
C LEU A 152 -13.80 -12.33 3.17
N PRO A 153 -13.50 -13.60 3.50
CA PRO A 153 -13.78 -14.15 4.82
C PRO A 153 -13.16 -13.34 5.95
N GLY A 154 -13.94 -13.01 6.98
CA GLY A 154 -13.50 -12.24 8.14
C GLY A 154 -13.36 -10.74 7.90
N VAL A 155 -13.93 -10.22 6.82
CA VAL A 155 -14.09 -8.79 6.57
C VAL A 155 -15.58 -8.48 6.58
N THR A 156 -15.98 -7.44 7.29
CA THR A 156 -17.37 -6.98 7.40
C THR A 156 -17.48 -5.49 7.19
N ASN A 157 -18.66 -5.01 6.82
CA ASN A 157 -18.93 -3.59 6.72
C ASN A 157 -18.84 -2.91 8.11
N ALA A 158 -18.38 -1.68 8.17
CA ALA A 158 -18.31 -0.89 9.41
C ALA A 158 -19.70 -0.51 9.96
N GLY A 159 -20.73 -0.56 9.15
CA GLY A 159 -22.12 -0.21 9.46
C GLY A 159 -22.79 0.49 8.27
N GLU A 160 -24.12 0.56 8.28
CA GLU A 160 -24.87 1.30 7.27
C GLU A 160 -24.58 2.81 7.37
N GLY A 161 -24.26 3.43 6.23
CA GLY A 161 -23.89 4.86 6.18
C GLY A 161 -22.52 5.19 6.80
N GLN A 162 -21.72 4.19 7.16
CA GLN A 162 -20.35 4.36 7.65
C GLN A 162 -19.34 4.01 6.58
N SER A 163 -18.26 4.78 6.57
CA SER A 163 -17.11 4.49 5.71
C SER A 163 -16.19 3.46 6.37
N GLY A 164 -15.58 2.59 5.55
CA GLY A 164 -14.57 1.64 6.02
C GLY A 164 -15.06 0.20 6.12
N PHE A 165 -14.24 -0.61 6.77
CA PHE A 165 -14.47 -2.04 6.93
C PHE A 165 -13.85 -2.51 8.25
N ASN A 166 -14.38 -3.61 8.78
CA ASN A 166 -13.89 -4.25 9.98
C ASN A 166 -13.21 -5.57 9.60
N VAL A 167 -12.10 -5.89 10.25
CA VAL A 167 -11.39 -7.14 10.03
C VAL A 167 -11.29 -7.93 11.33
N ARG A 168 -11.83 -9.17 11.32
CA ARG A 168 -11.79 -10.10 12.45
C ARG A 168 -12.26 -9.49 13.78
N GLY A 169 -13.29 -8.67 13.72
CA GLY A 169 -13.87 -8.00 14.90
C GLY A 169 -13.15 -6.71 15.31
N GLY A 170 -12.09 -6.30 14.61
CA GLY A 170 -11.47 -4.99 14.83
C GLY A 170 -12.33 -3.87 14.22
N ALA A 171 -12.31 -2.69 14.82
CA ALA A 171 -13.04 -1.51 14.34
C ALA A 171 -12.38 -0.90 13.09
N ALA A 172 -13.14 -0.07 12.35
CA ALA A 172 -12.70 0.50 11.09
C ALA A 172 -11.42 1.37 11.22
N ASP A 173 -11.28 2.10 12.31
CA ASP A 173 -10.11 2.92 12.65
C ASP A 173 -8.85 2.11 13.02
N GLN A 174 -9.02 0.82 13.30
CA GLN A 174 -7.92 -0.10 13.59
C GLN A 174 -7.28 -0.71 12.34
N ASN A 175 -7.75 -0.36 11.16
CA ASN A 175 -7.16 -0.78 9.90
C ASN A 175 -6.21 0.31 9.37
N LEU A 176 -5.02 -0.08 8.92
CA LEU A 176 -4.10 0.80 8.21
C LEU A 176 -4.40 0.71 6.71
N VAL A 177 -4.80 1.80 6.11
CA VAL A 177 -5.07 1.87 4.67
C VAL A 177 -4.03 2.75 4.01
N LEU A 178 -3.32 2.21 3.03
CA LEU A 178 -2.21 2.86 2.36
C LEU A 178 -2.45 2.92 0.86
N LEU A 179 -2.28 4.09 0.27
CA LEU A 179 -2.22 4.31 -1.17
C LEU A 179 -0.80 4.78 -1.53
N ASP A 180 -0.05 3.96 -2.27
CA ASP A 180 1.37 4.21 -2.54
C ASP A 180 2.15 4.59 -1.26
N GLU A 181 1.97 3.84 -0.17
CA GLU A 181 2.57 4.03 1.17
C GLU A 181 2.00 5.20 1.99
N ALA A 182 1.21 6.11 1.39
CA ALA A 182 0.57 7.22 2.07
C ALA A 182 -0.72 6.78 2.80
N THR A 183 -0.92 7.24 4.03
CA THR A 183 -2.10 6.90 4.83
C THR A 183 -3.36 7.58 4.28
N ILE A 184 -4.40 6.78 4.03
CA ILE A 184 -5.75 7.23 3.71
C ILE A 184 -6.61 7.05 4.97
N TYR A 185 -7.15 8.15 5.48
CA TYR A 185 -7.95 8.15 6.72
C TYR A 185 -9.41 7.81 6.49
N ASN A 186 -10.01 8.36 5.44
CA ASN A 186 -11.36 8.02 5.03
C ASN A 186 -11.32 7.29 3.69
N THR A 187 -11.87 6.08 3.65
CA THR A 187 -11.78 5.19 2.49
C THR A 187 -12.94 5.28 1.53
N SER A 188 -13.91 6.20 1.77
CA SER A 188 -15.11 6.27 0.95
C SER A 188 -15.59 7.68 0.68
N HIS A 189 -16.29 7.83 -0.45
CA HIS A 189 -17.07 8.97 -0.84
C HIS A 189 -18.54 8.78 -0.47
N LEU A 190 -19.26 9.90 -0.29
CA LEU A 190 -20.71 9.94 -0.05
C LEU A 190 -21.16 8.92 1.01
N PHE A 191 -20.56 8.99 2.21
CA PHE A 191 -20.92 8.16 3.36
C PHE A 191 -20.90 6.64 3.09
N GLY A 192 -19.93 6.17 2.29
CA GLY A 192 -19.74 4.74 2.03
C GLY A 192 -20.34 4.22 0.73
N PHE A 193 -20.99 5.07 -0.08
CA PHE A 193 -21.54 4.65 -1.35
C PHE A 193 -20.47 4.28 -2.38
N PHE A 194 -19.34 4.99 -2.40
CA PHE A 194 -18.20 4.72 -3.30
C PHE A 194 -16.90 4.69 -2.52
N SER A 195 -15.94 3.89 -2.95
CA SER A 195 -14.59 3.97 -2.41
C SER A 195 -13.81 5.14 -3.02
N VAL A 196 -12.85 5.67 -2.25
CA VAL A 196 -11.91 6.70 -2.74
C VAL A 196 -10.93 6.16 -3.79
N PHE A 197 -10.90 4.85 -4.00
CA PHE A 197 -9.95 4.17 -4.87
C PHE A 197 -10.52 4.03 -6.29
N ASN A 198 -9.95 4.76 -7.23
CA ASN A 198 -10.27 4.62 -8.65
C ASN A 198 -9.64 3.34 -9.20
N THR A 199 -10.45 2.33 -9.49
CA THR A 199 -10.00 1.01 -9.96
C THR A 199 -9.23 1.05 -11.30
N ASP A 200 -9.40 2.08 -12.11
CA ASP A 200 -8.65 2.24 -13.35
C ASP A 200 -7.20 2.65 -13.10
N ALA A 201 -6.94 3.38 -12.00
CA ALA A 201 -5.61 3.83 -11.59
C ALA A 201 -4.85 2.83 -10.70
N ILE A 202 -5.46 1.71 -10.29
CA ILE A 202 -4.86 0.74 -9.35
C ILE A 202 -4.14 -0.37 -10.10
N LYS A 203 -2.99 -0.79 -9.53
CA LYS A 203 -2.10 -1.84 -10.00
C LYS A 203 -2.16 -3.12 -9.15
N ASP A 204 -2.01 -2.98 -7.84
CA ASP A 204 -1.93 -4.12 -6.90
C ASP A 204 -2.63 -3.79 -5.59
N ILE A 205 -3.23 -4.83 -4.98
CA ILE A 205 -3.99 -4.71 -3.74
C ILE A 205 -3.65 -5.90 -2.86
N LYS A 206 -3.21 -5.61 -1.61
CA LYS A 206 -2.94 -6.63 -0.60
C LYS A 206 -3.65 -6.28 0.69
N LEU A 207 -4.41 -7.22 1.22
CA LEU A 207 -5.02 -7.13 2.54
C LEU A 207 -4.36 -8.13 3.49
N TYR A 208 -3.64 -7.62 4.47
CA TYR A 208 -3.06 -8.39 5.57
C TYR A 208 -4.06 -8.44 6.72
N LYS A 209 -4.66 -9.61 6.95
CA LYS A 209 -5.61 -9.87 8.06
C LYS A 209 -4.95 -10.55 9.27
N GLY A 210 -3.64 -10.81 9.19
CA GLY A 210 -2.79 -11.45 10.18
C GLY A 210 -1.43 -11.72 9.57
N GLY A 211 -0.43 -12.09 10.39
CA GLY A 211 0.95 -12.21 9.92
C GLY A 211 1.47 -10.90 9.32
N ILE A 212 1.06 -9.77 9.90
CA ILE A 212 1.40 -8.43 9.41
C ILE A 212 2.92 -8.23 9.52
N PRO A 213 3.63 -7.92 8.41
CA PRO A 213 5.06 -7.66 8.45
C PRO A 213 5.44 -6.52 9.37
N SER A 214 6.62 -6.60 10.00
CA SER A 214 7.10 -5.61 10.98
C SER A 214 7.31 -4.21 10.39
N ARG A 215 7.39 -4.07 9.04
CA ARG A 215 7.45 -2.78 8.37
C ARG A 215 6.18 -1.94 8.58
N PHE A 216 5.07 -2.54 8.96
CA PHE A 216 3.83 -1.86 9.28
C PHE A 216 3.67 -1.69 10.79
N GLY A 217 3.06 -0.58 11.20
CA GLY A 217 2.78 -0.26 12.60
C GLY A 217 1.61 0.70 12.74
N GLY A 218 1.27 1.06 13.99
CA GLY A 218 0.27 2.06 14.30
C GLY A 218 -1.19 1.60 14.20
N ARG A 219 -1.47 0.35 13.79
CA ARG A 219 -2.80 -0.23 13.72
C ARG A 219 -2.76 -1.70 14.12
N VAL A 220 -3.89 -2.23 14.61
CA VAL A 220 -3.92 -3.56 15.26
C VAL A 220 -4.78 -4.60 14.53
N ALA A 221 -5.71 -4.21 13.65
CA ALA A 221 -6.62 -5.15 13.02
C ALA A 221 -6.11 -5.65 11.66
N SER A 222 -5.77 -4.75 10.74
CA SER A 222 -5.32 -5.12 9.40
C SER A 222 -4.49 -4.03 8.73
N VAL A 223 -3.87 -4.40 7.60
CA VAL A 223 -3.23 -3.46 6.66
C VAL A 223 -3.78 -3.71 5.27
N LEU A 224 -4.34 -2.68 4.66
CA LEU A 224 -4.73 -2.64 3.25
C LEU A 224 -3.71 -1.81 2.49
N GLU A 225 -2.90 -2.45 1.68
CA GLU A 225 -1.84 -1.84 0.88
C GLU A 225 -2.28 -1.80 -0.58
N ILE A 226 -2.33 -0.60 -1.16
CA ILE A 226 -2.80 -0.35 -2.52
C ILE A 226 -1.72 0.41 -3.26
N TYR A 227 -1.36 -0.07 -4.45
CA TYR A 227 -0.42 0.58 -5.35
C TYR A 227 -1.12 1.10 -6.59
N GLN A 228 -0.84 2.35 -6.97
CA GLN A 228 -1.28 2.93 -8.22
C GLN A 228 -0.42 2.42 -9.38
N LYS A 229 -0.98 2.38 -10.59
CA LYS A 229 -0.24 2.13 -11.83
C LYS A 229 0.87 3.17 -12.01
N ASP A 230 1.96 2.77 -12.63
CA ASP A 230 3.07 3.68 -12.94
C ASP A 230 2.82 4.49 -14.22
N GLY A 231 1.76 4.15 -14.98
CA GLY A 231 1.47 4.70 -16.29
C GLY A 231 2.24 4.00 -17.43
N ASN A 232 1.75 4.14 -18.66
CA ASN A 232 2.35 3.50 -19.83
C ASN A 232 3.54 4.33 -20.34
N SER A 233 4.74 3.77 -20.36
CA SER A 233 5.93 4.45 -20.87
C SER A 233 6.19 4.25 -22.37
N SER A 234 5.39 3.39 -23.05
CA SER A 234 5.53 3.07 -24.47
C SER A 234 4.60 3.90 -25.32
N ASP A 235 3.31 3.90 -24.99
CA ASP A 235 2.26 4.49 -25.82
C ASP A 235 1.25 5.27 -24.96
N PHE A 236 0.58 6.25 -25.58
CA PHE A 236 -0.50 6.99 -24.94
C PHE A 236 -1.78 6.17 -24.95
N HIS A 237 -2.42 6.08 -23.79
CA HIS A 237 -3.72 5.44 -23.60
C HIS A 237 -4.67 6.34 -22.85
N MET A 238 -5.93 6.24 -23.22
CA MET A 238 -7.03 6.93 -22.56
C MET A 238 -8.17 5.96 -22.33
N ASN A 239 -8.71 5.96 -21.13
CA ASN A 239 -9.85 5.13 -20.73
C ASN A 239 -10.83 5.99 -19.92
N GLY A 240 -12.13 5.71 -20.06
CA GLY A 240 -13.11 6.45 -19.29
C GLY A 240 -14.48 5.79 -19.33
N GLY A 241 -15.37 6.33 -18.52
CA GLY A 241 -16.75 5.88 -18.44
C GLY A 241 -17.66 7.00 -17.97
N ILE A 242 -18.85 7.04 -18.56
CA ILE A 242 -19.93 7.94 -18.18
C ILE A 242 -21.06 7.07 -17.62
N GLY A 243 -21.35 7.25 -16.33
CA GLY A 243 -22.46 6.59 -15.65
C GLY A 243 -23.63 7.55 -15.40
N ILE A 244 -24.68 7.06 -14.74
CA ILE A 244 -25.85 7.90 -14.38
C ILE A 244 -25.48 8.90 -13.28
N ILE A 245 -24.60 8.54 -12.35
CA ILE A 245 -24.29 9.30 -11.15
C ILE A 245 -22.90 9.93 -11.21
N SER A 246 -21.94 9.25 -11.84
CA SER A 246 -20.53 9.66 -11.88
C SER A 246 -19.92 9.42 -13.25
N SER A 247 -18.85 10.13 -13.54
CA SER A 247 -17.97 9.91 -14.68
C SER A 247 -16.54 9.77 -14.21
N ARG A 248 -15.76 8.99 -14.97
CA ARG A 248 -14.33 8.80 -14.75
C ARG A 248 -13.56 8.92 -16.06
N LEU A 249 -12.33 9.37 -15.93
CA LEU A 249 -11.39 9.48 -17.04
C LEU A 249 -10.00 9.15 -16.55
N LEU A 250 -9.27 8.35 -17.31
CA LEU A 250 -7.85 8.08 -17.11
C LEU A 250 -7.11 8.41 -18.41
N ALA A 251 -5.97 9.09 -18.30
CA ALA A 251 -5.02 9.30 -19.37
C ALA A 251 -3.63 8.91 -18.86
N GLU A 252 -2.92 8.08 -19.61
CA GLU A 252 -1.56 7.65 -19.31
C GLU A 252 -0.72 7.61 -20.58
N GLY A 253 0.57 7.85 -20.43
CA GLY A 253 1.47 7.83 -21.58
C GLY A 253 2.92 8.15 -21.23
N PRO A 254 3.82 8.11 -22.24
CA PRO A 254 5.22 8.41 -22.03
C PRO A 254 5.46 9.92 -21.82
N ILE A 255 6.25 10.26 -20.80
CA ILE A 255 6.95 11.55 -20.72
C ILE A 255 8.16 11.48 -21.64
N ILE A 256 8.92 10.41 -21.54
CA ILE A 256 10.01 10.02 -22.45
C ILE A 256 9.83 8.53 -22.72
N LYS A 257 9.72 8.15 -23.99
CA LYS A 257 9.45 6.77 -24.41
C LYS A 257 10.43 5.79 -23.75
N ASN A 258 9.89 4.75 -23.13
CA ASN A 258 10.61 3.69 -22.40
C ASN A 258 11.48 4.16 -21.22
N LYS A 259 11.33 5.41 -20.78
CA LYS A 259 12.14 5.99 -19.70
C LYS A 259 11.32 6.65 -18.60
N GLY A 260 10.19 7.23 -18.95
CA GLY A 260 9.32 7.86 -17.98
C GLY A 260 7.88 7.92 -18.45
N SER A 261 6.94 7.83 -17.54
CA SER A 261 5.51 7.81 -17.80
C SER A 261 4.76 8.76 -16.87
N PHE A 262 3.57 9.15 -17.33
CA PHE A 262 2.58 9.81 -16.51
C PHE A 262 1.28 9.02 -16.48
N LEU A 263 0.54 9.18 -15.41
CA LEU A 263 -0.85 8.77 -15.27
C LEU A 263 -1.61 9.90 -14.58
N PHE A 264 -2.75 10.28 -15.16
CA PHE A 264 -3.76 11.14 -14.54
C PHE A 264 -5.10 10.43 -14.63
N ALA A 265 -5.78 10.30 -13.50
CA ALA A 265 -7.12 9.74 -13.47
C ALA A 265 -8.01 10.58 -12.58
N GLY A 266 -9.18 10.97 -13.07
CA GLY A 266 -10.14 11.79 -12.35
C GLY A 266 -11.52 11.15 -12.35
N ARG A 267 -12.26 11.36 -11.27
CA ARG A 267 -13.68 11.03 -11.15
C ARG A 267 -14.45 12.22 -10.60
N SER A 268 -15.69 12.32 -10.99
CA SER A 268 -16.62 13.28 -10.38
C SER A 268 -18.03 12.72 -10.44
N SER A 269 -18.76 12.86 -9.35
CA SER A 269 -20.19 12.60 -9.32
C SER A 269 -20.97 13.87 -9.62
N TYR A 270 -22.11 13.70 -10.25
CA TYR A 270 -22.98 14.82 -10.68
C TYR A 270 -24.46 14.55 -10.43
N ALA A 271 -24.80 13.57 -9.59
CA ALA A 271 -26.18 13.24 -9.23
C ALA A 271 -26.96 14.44 -8.69
N HIS A 272 -26.28 15.34 -7.97
CA HIS A 272 -26.88 16.57 -7.44
C HIS A 272 -27.40 17.51 -8.53
N LEU A 273 -26.86 17.46 -9.77
CA LEU A 273 -27.37 18.28 -10.87
C LEU A 273 -28.79 17.90 -11.26
N PHE A 274 -29.18 16.63 -11.11
CA PHE A 274 -30.57 16.19 -11.32
C PHE A 274 -31.51 16.73 -10.24
N LEU A 275 -31.04 16.88 -8.99
CA LEU A 275 -31.81 17.47 -7.91
C LEU A 275 -32.12 18.96 -8.18
N LYS A 276 -31.19 19.68 -8.78
CA LYS A 276 -31.38 21.10 -9.14
C LYS A 276 -32.48 21.32 -10.20
N LEU A 277 -32.81 20.29 -11.00
CA LEU A 277 -33.92 20.37 -11.97
C LEU A 277 -35.30 20.36 -11.28
N THR A 278 -35.38 20.07 -9.98
CA THR A 278 -36.61 19.96 -9.20
C THR A 278 -36.71 21.01 -8.10
N ASP A 279 -36.07 22.18 -8.23
CA ASP A 279 -35.97 23.23 -7.22
C ASP A 279 -35.41 22.74 -5.84
N ASN A 280 -34.76 21.58 -5.84
CA ASN A 280 -34.17 21.00 -4.64
C ASN A 280 -32.79 21.63 -4.38
N LYS A 281 -32.62 22.25 -3.21
CA LYS A 281 -31.37 22.90 -2.82
C LYS A 281 -30.36 21.97 -2.16
N ASN A 282 -30.66 20.67 -2.08
CA ASN A 282 -29.72 19.67 -1.56
C ASN A 282 -28.64 19.37 -2.58
N SER A 283 -27.44 19.13 -2.09
CA SER A 283 -26.29 18.72 -2.92
C SER A 283 -25.54 17.59 -2.27
N ALA A 284 -25.19 16.57 -3.08
CA ALA A 284 -24.32 15.48 -2.66
C ALA A 284 -23.42 15.13 -3.85
N TYR A 285 -22.14 15.42 -3.74
CA TYR A 285 -21.18 15.10 -4.80
C TYR A 285 -19.79 14.90 -4.26
N PHE A 286 -18.98 14.20 -5.04
CA PHE A 286 -17.55 14.06 -4.81
C PHE A 286 -16.78 14.30 -6.11
N TYR A 287 -15.51 14.58 -5.97
CA TYR A 287 -14.54 14.54 -7.04
C TYR A 287 -13.19 14.07 -6.51
N ASP A 288 -12.46 13.35 -7.33
CA ASP A 288 -11.10 12.91 -7.01
C ASP A 288 -10.16 12.95 -8.21
N LEU A 289 -8.88 13.00 -7.90
CA LEU A 289 -7.79 13.01 -8.85
C LEU A 289 -6.67 12.11 -8.34
N ASN A 290 -6.25 11.16 -9.18
CA ASN A 290 -5.03 10.37 -9.02
C ASN A 290 -3.98 10.85 -9.99
N THR A 291 -2.74 10.96 -9.52
CA THR A 291 -1.60 11.35 -10.35
C THR A 291 -0.42 10.45 -10.05
N LYS A 292 0.27 9.97 -11.08
CA LYS A 292 1.54 9.29 -10.93
C LYS A 292 2.49 9.66 -12.06
N LEU A 293 3.72 10.01 -11.68
CA LEU A 293 4.83 10.23 -12.60
C LEU A 293 5.92 9.24 -12.25
N SER A 294 6.48 8.57 -13.22
CA SER A 294 7.62 7.68 -13.06
C SER A 294 8.76 8.11 -13.98
N TYR A 295 9.99 7.99 -13.50
CA TYR A 295 11.15 8.34 -14.29
C TYR A 295 12.36 7.49 -13.93
N LYS A 296 12.90 6.75 -14.91
CA LYS A 296 14.11 5.96 -14.81
C LYS A 296 15.32 6.86 -15.04
N LEU A 297 16.01 7.26 -13.97
CA LEU A 297 17.24 8.05 -14.05
C LEU A 297 18.36 7.26 -14.74
N ASN A 298 18.55 6.01 -14.32
CA ASN A 298 19.47 5.02 -14.88
C ASN A 298 19.06 3.61 -14.47
N GLU A 299 19.87 2.59 -14.78
CA GLU A 299 19.56 1.17 -14.49
C GLU A 299 19.41 0.86 -12.99
N ASN A 300 19.95 1.70 -12.11
CA ASN A 300 19.93 1.49 -10.67
C ASN A 300 19.02 2.47 -9.93
N ASN A 301 18.47 3.49 -10.60
CA ASN A 301 17.75 4.59 -9.95
C ASN A 301 16.44 4.90 -10.67
N ASN A 302 15.34 4.77 -9.95
CA ASN A 302 14.01 5.17 -10.42
C ASN A 302 13.39 6.17 -9.44
N LEU A 303 12.77 7.22 -9.96
CA LEU A 303 11.99 8.20 -9.22
C LEU A 303 10.51 8.02 -9.53
N TYR A 304 9.68 8.15 -8.50
CA TYR A 304 8.23 8.14 -8.60
C TYR A 304 7.67 9.30 -7.80
N LEU A 305 6.70 9.95 -8.40
CA LEU A 305 5.87 10.95 -7.75
C LEU A 305 4.44 10.48 -7.86
N SER A 306 3.78 10.25 -6.73
CA SER A 306 2.36 9.89 -6.72
C SER A 306 1.57 10.85 -5.84
N GLY A 307 0.31 11.07 -6.21
CA GLY A 307 -0.62 11.91 -5.49
C GLY A 307 -2.04 11.43 -5.64
N TYR A 308 -2.83 11.74 -4.63
CA TYR A 308 -4.27 11.60 -4.63
C TYR A 308 -4.88 12.82 -3.95
N PHE A 309 -5.94 13.33 -4.54
CA PHE A 309 -6.79 14.35 -3.95
C PHE A 309 -8.25 13.93 -4.11
N GLY A 310 -9.02 13.95 -3.03
CA GLY A 310 -10.45 13.68 -3.08
C GLY A 310 -11.21 14.58 -2.12
N ARG A 311 -12.38 15.04 -2.53
CA ARG A 311 -13.26 15.90 -1.74
C ARG A 311 -14.71 15.48 -1.90
N ASP A 312 -15.41 15.43 -0.78
CA ASP A 312 -16.84 15.23 -0.69
C ASP A 312 -17.52 16.50 -0.22
N VAL A 313 -18.70 16.78 -0.75
CA VAL A 313 -19.57 17.87 -0.35
C VAL A 313 -20.99 17.32 -0.23
N PHE A 314 -21.55 17.47 0.97
CA PHE A 314 -22.95 17.19 1.25
C PHE A 314 -23.59 18.42 1.85
N SER A 315 -24.71 18.88 1.26
CA SER A 315 -25.42 20.06 1.71
C SER A 315 -26.93 19.81 1.74
N LEU A 316 -27.59 20.25 2.79
CA LEU A 316 -29.04 20.23 2.95
C LEU A 316 -29.56 21.66 3.02
N ASN A 317 -30.40 22.04 2.05
CA ASN A 317 -31.05 23.35 1.97
C ASN A 317 -30.09 24.53 2.15
N GLU A 318 -28.83 24.39 1.77
CA GLU A 318 -27.78 25.40 1.98
C GLU A 318 -27.52 25.77 3.45
N SER A 319 -28.30 25.25 4.38
CA SER A 319 -28.22 25.56 5.82
C SER A 319 -27.30 24.62 6.60
N PHE A 320 -27.10 23.44 6.08
CA PHE A 320 -26.17 22.43 6.60
C PHE A 320 -25.21 22.03 5.48
N MET A 321 -23.92 22.13 5.71
CA MET A 321 -22.91 21.63 4.78
C MET A 321 -21.85 20.81 5.52
N ASN A 322 -21.58 19.62 5.01
CA ASN A 322 -20.48 18.76 5.46
C ASN A 322 -19.52 18.53 4.30
N THR A 323 -18.22 18.74 4.55
CA THR A 323 -17.16 18.52 3.58
C THR A 323 -16.06 17.70 4.21
N TYR A 324 -15.54 16.71 3.48
CA TYR A 324 -14.39 15.94 3.94
C TYR A 324 -13.58 15.42 2.76
N GLY A 325 -12.37 14.96 3.03
CA GLY A 325 -11.54 14.37 1.98
C GLY A 325 -10.12 14.09 2.41
N ASN A 326 -9.39 13.41 1.52
CA ASN A 326 -7.98 13.13 1.69
C ASN A 326 -7.16 13.83 0.62
N SER A 327 -5.95 14.26 1.00
CA SER A 327 -4.90 14.68 0.07
C SER A 327 -3.63 13.95 0.45
N VAL A 328 -3.04 13.21 -0.48
CA VAL A 328 -1.80 12.50 -0.23
C VAL A 328 -0.79 12.75 -1.35
N PHE A 329 0.46 12.72 -0.97
CA PHE A 329 1.59 12.91 -1.86
C PHE A 329 2.73 12.00 -1.42
N ASN A 330 3.42 11.36 -2.37
CA ASN A 330 4.59 10.54 -2.10
C ASN A 330 5.65 10.76 -3.18
N LEU A 331 6.82 11.26 -2.76
CA LEU A 331 8.04 11.27 -3.57
C LEU A 331 8.89 10.08 -3.16
N ARG A 332 9.15 9.17 -4.09
CA ARG A 332 9.83 7.92 -3.85
C ARG A 332 11.04 7.76 -4.75
N TRP A 333 12.17 7.35 -4.15
CA TRP A 333 13.39 7.00 -4.85
C TRP A 333 13.74 5.55 -4.58
N ASN A 334 13.75 4.74 -5.63
CA ASN A 334 14.21 3.36 -5.60
C ASN A 334 15.66 3.32 -6.05
N HIS A 335 16.52 2.70 -5.25
CA HIS A 335 17.93 2.55 -5.55
C HIS A 335 18.39 1.10 -5.40
N LEU A 336 19.11 0.61 -6.41
CA LEU A 336 19.75 -0.71 -6.42
C LEU A 336 21.23 -0.55 -6.09
N PHE A 337 21.59 -0.80 -4.83
CA PHE A 337 23.00 -0.75 -4.39
C PHE A 337 23.86 -1.86 -4.99
N SER A 338 23.27 -3.06 -5.14
CA SER A 338 23.92 -4.22 -5.72
C SER A 338 22.87 -5.20 -6.25
N ASP A 339 23.31 -6.30 -6.89
CA ASP A 339 22.42 -7.37 -7.34
C ASP A 339 21.59 -8.02 -6.23
N LYS A 340 21.93 -7.75 -4.95
CA LYS A 340 21.29 -8.33 -3.76
C LYS A 340 20.65 -7.30 -2.83
N LEU A 341 20.94 -6.01 -2.98
CA LEU A 341 20.48 -4.98 -2.06
C LEU A 341 19.73 -3.89 -2.79
N PHE A 342 18.42 -3.88 -2.57
CA PHE A 342 17.46 -2.88 -3.04
C PHE A 342 17.05 -1.97 -1.91
N SER A 343 16.82 -0.68 -2.20
CA SER A 343 16.25 0.27 -1.24
C SER A 343 15.11 1.09 -1.82
N ASN A 344 14.29 1.58 -0.93
CA ASN A 344 13.16 2.47 -1.20
C ASN A 344 13.12 3.61 -0.18
N LEU A 345 13.41 4.83 -0.62
CA LEU A 345 13.28 6.04 0.19
C LEU A 345 12.00 6.76 -0.22
N SER A 346 11.12 7.04 0.74
CA SER A 346 9.83 7.70 0.52
C SER A 346 9.68 8.93 1.43
N LEU A 347 9.30 10.05 0.83
CA LEU A 347 8.84 11.26 1.51
C LEU A 347 7.34 11.36 1.29
N ILE A 348 6.56 11.22 2.35
CA ILE A 348 5.12 11.04 2.28
C ILE A 348 4.44 12.17 3.04
N TYR A 349 3.41 12.73 2.43
CA TYR A 349 2.47 13.65 3.04
C TYR A 349 1.07 13.05 2.96
N SER A 350 0.32 13.10 4.07
CA SER A 350 -1.09 12.70 4.13
C SER A 350 -1.85 13.74 4.92
N ASP A 351 -2.98 14.18 4.39
CA ASP A 351 -3.89 15.15 4.99
C ASP A 351 -5.31 14.64 4.89
N TYR A 352 -6.00 14.61 6.01
CA TYR A 352 -7.44 14.39 6.09
C TYR A 352 -8.10 15.64 6.64
N TYR A 353 -9.06 16.15 5.89
CA TYR A 353 -9.84 17.32 6.23
C TYR A 353 -11.31 16.94 6.49
N TYR A 354 -11.90 17.55 7.50
CA TYR A 354 -13.31 17.48 7.80
C TYR A 354 -13.83 18.87 8.15
N GLY A 355 -14.91 19.30 7.50
CA GLY A 355 -15.58 20.59 7.73
C GLY A 355 -17.08 20.41 7.90
N LEU A 356 -17.65 21.17 8.82
CA LEU A 356 -19.08 21.25 9.09
C LEU A 356 -19.52 22.71 9.19
N THR A 357 -20.48 23.10 8.36
CA THR A 357 -21.08 24.43 8.39
C THR A 357 -22.57 24.30 8.72
N LEU A 358 -23.03 25.11 9.68
CA LEU A 358 -24.42 25.25 10.10
C LEU A 358 -24.82 26.73 9.98
N ASP A 359 -25.28 27.12 8.78
CA ASP A 359 -25.56 28.53 8.48
C ASP A 359 -26.71 29.12 9.32
N PHE A 360 -27.66 28.28 9.73
CA PHE A 360 -28.82 28.73 10.56
C PHE A 360 -28.41 29.20 11.95
N ILE A 361 -27.22 28.84 12.46
CA ILE A 361 -26.65 29.37 13.71
C ILE A 361 -25.36 30.14 13.48
N GLY A 362 -24.93 30.26 12.22
CA GLY A 362 -23.70 30.95 11.87
C GLY A 362 -22.42 30.26 12.30
N PHE A 363 -22.40 28.92 12.29
CA PHE A 363 -21.34 28.08 12.81
C PHE A 363 -20.55 27.41 11.68
N ASN A 364 -19.24 27.53 11.73
CA ASN A 364 -18.31 26.75 10.89
C ASN A 364 -17.29 26.04 11.77
N TRP A 365 -17.08 24.75 11.53
CA TRP A 365 -16.10 23.91 12.22
C TRP A 365 -15.21 23.17 11.24
N ASP A 366 -13.90 23.31 11.44
CA ASP A 366 -12.85 22.60 10.70
C ASP A 366 -12.04 21.72 11.63
N SER A 367 -11.77 20.48 11.21
CA SER A 367 -10.86 19.56 11.89
C SER A 367 -10.04 18.76 10.88
N GLY A 368 -8.97 18.10 11.34
CA GLY A 368 -8.16 17.32 10.43
C GLY A 368 -6.91 16.74 11.05
N ILE A 369 -6.25 15.90 10.24
CA ILE A 369 -5.01 15.20 10.62
C ILE A 369 -4.03 15.33 9.46
N LYS A 370 -2.82 15.83 9.73
CA LYS A 370 -1.72 15.88 8.77
C LYS A 370 -0.57 15.02 9.24
N ASN A 371 0.02 14.27 8.32
CA ASN A 371 1.21 13.48 8.56
C ASN A 371 2.30 13.83 7.57
N TYR A 372 3.51 14.00 8.09
CA TYR A 372 4.75 14.07 7.33
C TYR A 372 5.58 12.86 7.70
N ASN A 373 5.87 12.01 6.72
CA ASN A 373 6.50 10.73 6.97
C ASN A 373 7.74 10.56 6.10
N LEU A 374 8.87 10.25 6.73
CA LEU A 374 10.11 9.82 6.09
C LEU A 374 10.27 8.33 6.33
N LYS A 375 10.34 7.53 5.27
CA LYS A 375 10.49 6.08 5.33
C LYS A 375 11.66 5.64 4.45
N TYR A 376 12.53 4.79 5.00
CA TYR A 376 13.65 4.23 4.26
C TYR A 376 13.74 2.73 4.49
N ASP A 377 13.40 1.97 3.46
CA ASP A 377 13.29 0.52 3.46
C ASP A 377 14.42 -0.12 2.66
N PHE A 378 14.88 -1.26 3.14
CA PHE A 378 15.87 -2.10 2.46
C PHE A 378 15.34 -3.52 2.30
N LYS A 379 15.56 -4.09 1.12
CA LYS A 379 15.35 -5.50 0.85
C LYS A 379 16.67 -6.13 0.44
N HIS A 380 17.17 -7.03 1.27
CA HIS A 380 18.47 -7.67 1.12
C HIS A 380 18.31 -9.17 0.88
N TYR A 381 18.67 -9.61 -0.29
CA TYR A 381 18.70 -11.02 -0.71
C TYR A 381 20.05 -11.63 -0.29
N VAL A 382 20.19 -11.96 1.00
CA VAL A 382 21.47 -12.42 1.59
C VAL A 382 21.92 -13.70 0.94
N SER A 383 20.99 -14.65 0.75
CA SER A 383 21.23 -15.93 0.09
C SER A 383 19.96 -16.41 -0.64
N ASP A 384 20.05 -17.56 -1.32
CA ASP A 384 18.91 -18.29 -1.88
C ASP A 384 17.83 -18.64 -0.83
N LYS A 385 18.25 -18.80 0.45
CA LYS A 385 17.39 -19.23 1.57
C LYS A 385 17.01 -18.10 2.54
N THR A 386 17.65 -16.94 2.46
CA THR A 386 17.49 -15.88 3.46
C THR A 386 17.31 -14.52 2.80
N LYS A 387 16.21 -13.86 3.10
CA LYS A 387 15.92 -12.47 2.72
C LYS A 387 15.66 -11.65 3.96
N LEU A 388 16.21 -10.45 4.03
CA LEU A 388 15.99 -9.48 5.09
C LEU A 388 15.21 -8.30 4.52
N TYR A 389 14.24 -7.82 5.30
CA TYR A 389 13.55 -6.55 5.08
C TYR A 389 13.76 -5.72 6.33
N TYR A 390 14.41 -4.59 6.22
CA TYR A 390 14.66 -3.73 7.36
C TYR A 390 14.58 -2.27 6.96
N GLY A 391 14.31 -1.42 7.92
CA GLY A 391 14.17 0.00 7.63
C GLY A 391 13.88 0.82 8.85
N VAL A 392 13.75 2.12 8.58
CA VAL A 392 13.37 3.13 9.55
C VAL A 392 12.19 3.93 9.02
N ASN A 393 11.36 4.41 9.94
CA ASN A 393 10.22 5.24 9.62
C ASN A 393 10.08 6.32 10.68
N ALA A 394 9.86 7.56 10.29
CA ALA A 394 9.68 8.68 11.19
C ALA A 394 8.45 9.49 10.74
N ILE A 395 7.42 9.53 11.58
CA ILE A 395 6.17 10.23 11.29
C ILE A 395 6.03 11.42 12.23
N TYR A 396 5.80 12.59 11.68
CA TYR A 396 5.36 13.77 12.41
C TYR A 396 3.86 13.97 12.16
N HIS A 397 3.09 14.06 13.24
CA HIS A 397 1.65 14.24 13.22
C HIS A 397 1.28 15.66 13.67
N ASP A 398 0.38 16.32 12.93
CA ASP A 398 -0.31 17.57 13.28
C ASP A 398 -1.82 17.27 13.33
N PHE A 399 -2.37 17.28 14.53
CA PHE A 399 -3.80 17.08 14.77
C PHE A 399 -4.46 18.43 15.01
N ASN A 400 -5.43 18.78 14.19
CA ASN A 400 -6.39 19.85 14.45
C ASN A 400 -7.69 19.24 15.03
N PRO A 401 -7.91 19.28 16.35
CA PRO A 401 -9.10 18.69 16.96
C PRO A 401 -10.38 19.45 16.57
N GLY A 402 -10.26 20.75 16.30
CA GLY A 402 -11.36 21.57 15.86
C GLY A 402 -11.06 23.06 15.96
N LYS A 403 -11.52 23.79 14.95
CA LYS A 403 -11.54 25.24 14.89
C LYS A 403 -12.99 25.68 14.62
N ILE A 404 -13.51 26.58 15.44
CA ILE A 404 -14.84 27.15 15.31
C ILE A 404 -14.70 28.58 14.83
N GLU A 405 -15.45 28.95 13.79
CA GLU A 405 -15.49 30.29 13.24
C GLU A 405 -16.96 30.71 12.96
N PRO A 406 -17.33 31.99 13.13
CA PRO A 406 -18.61 32.48 12.66
C PRO A 406 -18.63 32.48 11.13
N THR A 407 -19.78 32.12 10.53
CA THR A 407 -19.95 32.17 9.06
C THR A 407 -20.16 33.61 8.57
N ASN A 408 -20.64 34.52 9.42
CA ASN A 408 -20.85 35.93 9.09
C ASN A 408 -20.82 36.80 10.36
N SER A 409 -20.83 38.12 10.19
CA SER A 409 -20.76 39.12 11.29
C SER A 409 -21.98 39.17 12.18
N SER A 410 -23.11 38.59 11.78
CA SER A 410 -24.36 38.52 12.58
C SER A 410 -24.45 37.21 13.39
N SER A 411 -23.49 36.31 13.25
CA SER A 411 -23.41 35.10 14.03
C SER A 411 -23.16 35.41 15.52
N GLY A 412 -23.86 34.71 16.40
CA GLY A 412 -23.61 34.74 17.84
C GLY A 412 -22.46 33.85 18.29
N ILE A 413 -21.74 33.18 17.34
CA ILE A 413 -20.64 32.27 17.62
C ILE A 413 -19.35 33.07 17.84
N ASN A 414 -18.67 32.79 18.93
CA ASN A 414 -17.30 33.28 19.15
C ASN A 414 -16.31 32.36 18.49
N PRO A 415 -15.29 32.90 17.76
CA PRO A 415 -14.19 32.09 17.24
C PRO A 415 -13.46 31.38 18.39
N ASP A 416 -13.21 30.10 18.21
CA ASP A 416 -12.43 29.30 19.15
C ASP A 416 -11.57 28.26 18.39
N GLN A 417 -10.41 27.97 18.94
CA GLN A 417 -9.49 26.99 18.39
C GLN A 417 -9.04 26.05 19.50
N LEU A 418 -9.50 24.81 19.44
CA LEU A 418 -8.97 23.75 20.30
C LEU A 418 -7.46 23.60 20.06
N ALA A 419 -6.70 23.49 21.14
CA ALA A 419 -5.26 23.41 21.06
C ALA A 419 -4.84 22.26 20.13
N LYS A 420 -4.09 22.59 19.09
CA LYS A 420 -3.52 21.59 18.19
C LYS A 420 -2.62 20.64 18.96
N LYS A 421 -2.62 19.38 18.55
CA LYS A 421 -1.79 18.33 19.15
C LYS A 421 -0.76 17.89 18.13
N TYR A 422 0.45 17.69 18.60
CA TYR A 422 1.58 17.25 17.76
C TYR A 422 2.18 15.98 18.34
N ALA A 423 2.63 15.11 17.45
CA ALA A 423 3.35 13.91 17.87
C ALA A 423 4.47 13.56 16.90
N PHE A 424 5.48 12.87 17.42
CA PHE A 424 6.57 12.31 16.63
C PHE A 424 6.69 10.82 16.91
N GLU A 425 6.62 10.00 15.86
CA GLU A 425 6.66 8.54 15.95
C GLU A 425 7.83 7.99 15.13
N PRO A 426 9.05 7.91 15.69
CA PRO A 426 10.16 7.19 15.09
C PRO A 426 10.01 5.68 15.31
N SER A 427 10.43 4.91 14.32
CA SER A 427 10.44 3.45 14.40
C SER A 427 11.55 2.84 13.57
N ALA A 428 11.98 1.66 13.99
CA ALA A 428 12.90 0.80 13.24
C ALA A 428 12.37 -0.62 13.25
N TYR A 429 12.63 -1.39 12.20
CA TYR A 429 12.13 -2.75 12.06
C TYR A 429 13.06 -3.62 11.23
N ILE A 430 12.93 -4.92 11.45
CA ILE A 430 13.55 -5.96 10.64
C ILE A 430 12.60 -7.15 10.55
N ASP A 431 12.42 -7.67 9.34
CA ASP A 431 11.77 -8.94 9.03
C ASP A 431 12.79 -9.88 8.37
N VAL A 432 12.71 -11.15 8.70
CA VAL A 432 13.54 -12.21 8.14
C VAL A 432 12.64 -13.27 7.52
N GLU A 433 12.75 -13.46 6.22
CA GLU A 433 12.19 -14.61 5.51
C GLU A 433 13.30 -15.64 5.36
N GLN A 434 13.16 -16.80 5.99
CA GLN A 434 14.19 -17.84 6.01
C GLN A 434 13.62 -19.20 5.67
N GLN A 435 14.22 -19.85 4.67
CA GLN A 435 13.99 -21.25 4.36
C GLN A 435 14.97 -22.12 5.17
N ILE A 436 14.45 -22.81 6.17
CA ILE A 436 15.25 -23.68 7.06
C ILE A 436 15.54 -25.02 6.37
N THR A 437 14.50 -25.62 5.76
CA THR A 437 14.58 -26.84 4.96
C THR A 437 13.73 -26.67 3.69
N ASP A 438 13.78 -27.63 2.77
CA ASP A 438 12.95 -27.61 1.57
C ASP A 438 11.44 -27.66 1.87
N LYS A 439 11.06 -28.03 3.12
CA LYS A 439 9.68 -28.14 3.57
C LYS A 439 9.29 -27.10 4.61
N LEU A 440 10.25 -26.40 5.22
CA LEU A 440 10.03 -25.45 6.29
C LEU A 440 10.60 -24.08 5.94
N SER A 441 9.74 -23.10 5.83
CA SER A 441 10.07 -21.67 5.74
C SER A 441 9.43 -20.92 6.89
N ILE A 442 10.16 -19.98 7.47
CA ILE A 442 9.74 -19.17 8.60
C ILE A 442 9.87 -17.69 8.19
N ASN A 443 8.86 -16.90 8.57
CA ASN A 443 8.92 -15.45 8.51
C ASN A 443 8.76 -14.92 9.94
N TYR A 444 9.71 -14.11 10.38
CA TYR A 444 9.70 -13.50 11.71
C TYR A 444 10.32 -12.11 11.66
N GLY A 445 9.88 -11.25 12.55
CA GLY A 445 10.36 -9.87 12.56
C GLY A 445 10.09 -9.18 13.88
N ILE A 446 10.70 -8.03 14.02
CA ILE A 446 10.52 -7.14 15.17
C ILE A 446 10.44 -5.69 14.69
N ARG A 447 9.56 -4.93 15.32
CA ARG A 447 9.46 -3.48 15.17
C ARG A 447 9.57 -2.83 16.54
N TYR A 448 10.37 -1.81 16.64
CA TYR A 448 10.40 -0.91 17.77
C TYR A 448 9.86 0.44 17.32
N SER A 449 8.81 0.93 17.98
CA SER A 449 8.22 2.25 17.75
C SER A 449 8.15 3.00 19.07
N LYS A 450 8.36 4.30 18.99
CA LYS A 450 8.21 5.19 20.13
C LYS A 450 7.30 6.34 19.75
N PHE A 451 6.36 6.69 20.63
CA PHE A 451 5.45 7.80 20.40
C PHE A 451 5.78 8.91 21.37
N TYR A 452 6.11 10.08 20.84
CA TYR A 452 6.36 11.29 21.60
C TYR A 452 5.25 12.28 21.33
N ARG A 453 4.50 12.62 22.37
CA ARG A 453 3.63 13.79 22.32
C ARG A 453 4.50 15.04 22.39
N LEU A 454 4.27 15.99 21.51
CA LEU A 454 5.04 17.24 21.41
C LEU A 454 4.16 18.42 21.78
N GLY A 455 4.79 19.50 22.29
CA GLY A 455 4.14 20.76 22.63
C GLY A 455 4.17 21.04 24.13
N ASN A 456 3.96 22.31 24.47
CA ASN A 456 3.81 22.73 25.85
C ASN A 456 2.36 22.44 26.27
N GLU A 457 2.20 21.66 27.33
CA GLU A 457 0.89 21.35 27.89
C GLU A 457 1.01 21.23 29.40
N GLU A 458 0.02 21.76 30.11
CA GLU A 458 -0.10 21.52 31.54
C GLU A 458 -0.46 20.04 31.76
N ILE A 459 0.40 19.34 32.48
CA ILE A 459 0.17 17.95 32.85
C ILE A 459 -0.19 17.96 34.33
N ASN A 460 -1.42 17.55 34.65
CA ASN A 460 -1.81 17.32 36.02
C ASN A 460 -1.06 16.10 36.58
N ILE A 461 -0.18 16.34 37.53
CA ILE A 461 0.51 15.28 38.25
C ILE A 461 -0.26 15.01 39.54
N TYR A 462 -0.86 13.84 39.63
CA TYR A 462 -1.58 13.43 40.82
C TYR A 462 -0.64 12.73 41.82
N ALA A 463 -0.81 13.06 43.10
CA ALA A 463 -0.06 12.39 44.16
C ALA A 463 -0.34 10.86 44.10
N ASN A 464 0.73 10.06 44.12
CA ASN A 464 0.68 8.61 44.04
C ASN A 464 0.06 8.03 42.75
N ASN A 465 0.01 8.77 41.62
CA ASN A 465 -0.67 8.35 40.39
C ASN A 465 -2.15 7.98 40.58
N GLN A 466 -2.79 8.46 41.64
CA GLN A 466 -4.22 8.24 41.85
C GLN A 466 -5.01 9.41 41.23
N ALA A 467 -6.05 9.07 40.50
CA ALA A 467 -7.02 10.06 40.02
C ALA A 467 -7.62 10.83 41.18
N VAL A 468 -7.97 12.10 40.95
CA VAL A 468 -8.70 12.91 41.90
C VAL A 468 -9.99 12.19 42.29
N THR A 469 -10.36 12.24 43.55
CA THR A 469 -11.60 11.63 44.04
C THR A 469 -12.79 12.24 43.28
N TYR A 470 -13.68 11.40 42.77
CA TYR A 470 -14.90 11.84 42.11
C TYR A 470 -15.72 12.76 43.02
N ASN A 471 -16.10 13.91 42.52
CA ASN A 471 -16.97 14.84 43.21
C ASN A 471 -18.40 14.76 42.63
N PRO A 472 -19.32 14.10 43.33
CA PRO A 472 -20.67 13.90 42.84
C PRO A 472 -21.47 15.20 42.67
N ASP A 473 -21.11 16.28 43.37
CA ASP A 473 -21.85 17.58 43.31
C ASP A 473 -21.59 18.29 41.96
N PHE A 474 -20.49 18.01 41.33
CA PHE A 474 -20.07 18.63 40.05
C PHE A 474 -19.91 17.64 38.91
N ASP A 475 -20.14 16.34 39.13
CA ASP A 475 -19.90 15.27 38.15
C ASP A 475 -18.49 15.31 37.49
N ILE A 476 -17.48 15.64 38.31
CA ILE A 476 -16.08 15.77 37.88
C ILE A 476 -15.14 14.88 38.73
N TYR A 477 -14.07 14.46 38.11
CA TYR A 477 -13.00 13.66 38.73
C TYR A 477 -11.81 14.52 39.10
#